data_cddf08329ebed98ab1a1117f13899f65
#
_entry.id   cddf08329ebed98ab1a1117f13899f65
#
_cell.length_a   1.000
_cell.length_b   1.000
_cell.length_c   1.000
_cell.angle_alpha   90.00
_cell.angle_beta   90.00
_cell.angle_gamma   90.00
#
_symmetry.space_group_name_H-M   'P 1'
#
loop_
_entity.id
_entity.type
_entity.pdbx_description
1 polymer ?
#
loop_
_entity_poly.entity_id
_entity_poly.type
_entity_poly.pdbx_seq_one_letter_code
_entity_poly.pdbx_strand_id
1 'polypeptide(L)'
;MRVIEMISTTNGLHYLQFGYDANELSSFKLQMYITKYGKRAIDFVQSLSLGMISFIGGDVWIHNSNDVPRCMLFGEQRDSKVGIVANQEPNVIKLLDSIGIHSDSKWEVESVTLPVTANYPNGQYSRIPKERFKKREGVYTSEFLRNMKTTSATIKPIEAIKGEALRGESAYIQLKNSETSETKLFLVDINLTKSR
;
A
#
# COMPACT_ATOMS: atom_id res chain seq x y z
N MET A 1 -33.70 6.54 -3.34
CA MET A 1 -32.94 7.18 -4.43
C MET A 1 -33.71 7.06 -5.73
N ARG A 2 -33.90 8.12 -6.46
CA ARG A 2 -34.48 8.10 -7.81
C ARG A 2 -33.38 8.33 -8.82
N VAL A 3 -33.31 7.49 -9.85
CA VAL A 3 -32.58 7.84 -11.09
C VAL A 3 -33.38 8.95 -11.72
N ILE A 4 -32.83 10.15 -11.82
CA ILE A 4 -33.57 11.32 -12.29
C ILE A 4 -33.43 11.43 -13.81
N GLU A 5 -32.27 11.07 -14.37
CA GLU A 5 -32.06 11.22 -15.81
C GLU A 5 -30.84 10.42 -16.30
N MET A 6 -30.99 9.82 -17.48
CA MET A 6 -29.87 9.27 -18.23
C MET A 6 -29.63 10.20 -19.41
N ILE A 7 -28.54 10.96 -19.39
CA ILE A 7 -28.19 11.90 -20.44
C ILE A 7 -27.30 11.16 -21.44
N SER A 8 -27.78 11.01 -22.66
CA SER A 8 -26.98 10.51 -23.79
C SER A 8 -26.39 11.71 -24.53
N THR A 9 -25.06 11.75 -24.66
CA THR A 9 -24.40 12.76 -25.51
C THR A 9 -24.14 12.20 -26.88
N THR A 10 -24.01 13.08 -27.89
CA THR A 10 -23.68 12.73 -29.27
C THR A 10 -22.39 11.96 -29.47
N ASN A 11 -21.53 11.91 -28.44
CA ASN A 11 -20.25 11.19 -28.42
C ASN A 11 -20.32 9.82 -27.71
N GLY A 12 -21.53 9.31 -27.41
CA GLY A 12 -21.72 8.01 -26.79
C GLY A 12 -21.35 7.96 -25.30
N LEU A 13 -21.12 9.11 -24.65
CA LEU A 13 -20.98 9.21 -23.21
C LEU A 13 -22.35 9.26 -22.56
N HIS A 14 -22.61 8.33 -21.64
CA HIS A 14 -23.84 8.29 -20.87
C HIS A 14 -23.54 8.72 -19.44
N TYR A 15 -24.27 9.74 -18.97
CA TYR A 15 -24.22 10.19 -17.57
C TYR A 15 -25.48 9.71 -16.87
N LEU A 16 -25.31 9.17 -15.67
CA LEU A 16 -26.40 8.87 -14.76
C LEU A 16 -26.45 9.94 -13.70
N GLN A 17 -27.52 10.72 -13.69
CA GLN A 17 -27.79 11.68 -12.62
C GLN A 17 -28.71 11.05 -11.58
N PHE A 18 -28.28 11.07 -10.32
CA PHE A 18 -29.02 10.50 -9.21
C PHE A 18 -29.59 11.62 -8.34
N GLY A 19 -30.87 11.57 -8.07
CA GLY A 19 -31.51 12.35 -7.01
C GLY A 19 -31.43 11.59 -5.68
N TYR A 20 -31.19 12.31 -4.62
CA TYR A 20 -31.01 11.78 -3.29
C TYR A 20 -32.24 11.95 -2.42
N ASP A 21 -32.69 10.88 -1.76
CA ASP A 21 -33.62 10.91 -0.64
C ASP A 21 -32.96 10.26 0.57
N ALA A 22 -32.79 11.03 1.65
CA ALA A 22 -32.03 10.64 2.83
C ALA A 22 -32.58 9.43 3.60
N ASN A 23 -33.82 9.04 3.34
CA ASN A 23 -34.52 8.02 4.14
C ASN A 23 -34.46 6.59 3.56
N GLU A 24 -33.90 6.39 2.35
CA GLU A 24 -33.93 5.08 1.67
C GLU A 24 -32.53 4.45 1.44
N LEU A 25 -31.57 4.72 2.30
CA LEU A 25 -30.17 4.29 2.13
C LEU A 25 -29.89 2.79 2.29
N SER A 26 -30.87 2.00 2.75
CA SER A 26 -30.61 0.61 3.16
C SER A 26 -30.83 -0.46 2.07
N SER A 27 -31.33 -0.11 0.89
CA SER A 27 -31.63 -1.10 -0.14
C SER A 27 -31.36 -0.61 -1.56
N PHE A 28 -30.08 -0.40 -1.88
CA PHE A 28 -29.71 0.08 -3.20
C PHE A 28 -29.39 -1.06 -4.16
N LYS A 29 -30.28 -1.34 -5.11
CA LYS A 29 -29.97 -2.06 -6.34
C LYS A 29 -29.93 -1.07 -7.50
N LEU A 30 -28.71 -0.73 -7.93
CA LEU A 30 -28.52 -0.04 -9.20
C LEU A 30 -28.55 -1.08 -10.31
N GLN A 31 -29.60 -1.06 -11.14
CA GLN A 31 -29.63 -1.84 -12.36
C GLN A 31 -29.01 -1.00 -13.46
N MET A 32 -27.73 -1.27 -13.79
CA MET A 32 -27.09 -0.65 -14.92
C MET A 32 -27.52 -1.33 -16.22
N TYR A 33 -28.08 -0.58 -17.12
CA TYR A 33 -28.25 -1.02 -18.52
C TYR A 33 -26.91 -0.83 -19.24
N ILE A 34 -26.27 -1.94 -19.58
CA ILE A 34 -25.08 -1.95 -20.44
C ILE A 34 -25.56 -1.69 -21.85
N THR A 35 -25.21 -0.54 -22.40
CA THR A 35 -25.54 -0.21 -23.78
C THR A 35 -24.75 -1.05 -24.78
N LYS A 36 -25.25 -1.13 -25.99
CA LYS A 36 -24.92 -1.99 -27.14
C LYS A 36 -23.44 -2.02 -27.58
N TYR A 37 -22.56 -1.23 -27.01
CA TYR A 37 -21.16 -1.07 -27.40
C TYR A 37 -20.14 -1.65 -26.42
N GLY A 38 -20.39 -2.87 -26.01
CA GLY A 38 -19.33 -3.71 -25.42
C GLY A 38 -18.89 -3.36 -24.00
N LYS A 39 -18.40 -4.39 -23.35
CA LYS A 39 -17.81 -4.42 -22.00
C LYS A 39 -16.59 -3.49 -21.85
N ARG A 40 -16.78 -2.19 -21.91
CA ARG A 40 -15.78 -1.27 -21.33
C ARG A 40 -16.22 -0.98 -19.92
N ALA A 41 -15.42 -1.45 -18.96
CA ALA A 41 -15.53 -0.97 -17.60
C ALA A 41 -15.36 0.55 -17.64
N ILE A 42 -16.43 1.28 -17.37
CA ILE A 42 -16.34 2.72 -17.17
C ILE A 42 -15.95 2.87 -15.70
N ASP A 43 -14.68 3.12 -15.45
CA ASP A 43 -14.20 3.50 -14.13
C ASP A 43 -14.69 4.92 -13.84
N PHE A 44 -15.92 5.02 -13.38
CA PHE A 44 -16.48 6.29 -12.98
C PHE A 44 -16.39 6.40 -11.47
N VAL A 45 -15.57 7.33 -10.99
CA VAL A 45 -15.45 7.66 -9.57
C VAL A 45 -16.20 8.96 -9.31
N GLN A 46 -17.29 8.90 -8.56
CA GLN A 46 -18.02 10.08 -8.12
C GLN A 46 -17.97 10.21 -6.60
N SER A 47 -17.53 11.38 -6.13
CA SER A 47 -17.60 11.75 -4.72
C SER A 47 -18.99 12.29 -4.42
N LEU A 48 -19.75 11.58 -3.59
CA LEU A 48 -21.01 12.05 -3.03
C LEU A 48 -20.80 12.47 -1.56
N SER A 49 -21.70 13.25 -1.02
CA SER A 49 -21.68 13.66 0.40
C SER A 49 -21.66 12.49 1.40
N LEU A 50 -21.93 11.28 0.94
CA LEU A 50 -21.98 10.04 1.73
C LEU A 50 -20.75 9.14 1.55
N GLY A 51 -19.76 9.52 0.72
CA GLY A 51 -18.59 8.71 0.44
C GLY A 51 -18.27 8.63 -1.06
N MET A 52 -17.25 7.87 -1.36
CA MET A 52 -16.79 7.62 -2.73
C MET A 52 -17.48 6.36 -3.27
N ILE A 53 -18.07 6.47 -4.46
CA ILE A 53 -18.70 5.36 -5.18
C ILE A 53 -17.94 5.13 -6.48
N SER A 54 -17.70 3.86 -6.83
CA SER A 54 -17.16 3.47 -8.13
C SER A 54 -17.99 2.38 -8.79
N PHE A 55 -17.84 2.25 -10.09
CA PHE A 55 -18.55 1.26 -10.91
C PHE A 55 -17.51 0.41 -11.65
N ILE A 56 -17.46 -0.88 -11.35
CA ILE A 56 -16.52 -1.82 -11.97
C ILE A 56 -17.25 -3.12 -12.29
N GLY A 57 -17.08 -3.61 -13.51
CA GLY A 57 -17.64 -4.90 -13.94
C GLY A 57 -19.18 -4.98 -14.00
N GLY A 58 -19.87 -3.83 -13.91
CA GLY A 58 -21.33 -3.78 -13.82
C GLY A 58 -21.86 -3.69 -12.38
N ASP A 59 -20.97 -3.75 -11.38
CA ASP A 59 -21.31 -3.62 -9.97
C ASP A 59 -21.04 -2.21 -9.44
N VAL A 60 -21.80 -1.83 -8.40
CA VAL A 60 -21.62 -0.56 -7.69
C VAL A 60 -20.90 -0.81 -6.38
N TRP A 61 -19.80 -0.12 -6.20
CA TRP A 61 -18.96 -0.24 -5.01
C TRP A 61 -18.97 1.05 -4.19
N ILE A 62 -19.27 0.92 -2.90
CA ILE A 62 -19.18 2.02 -1.94
C ILE A 62 -17.84 1.85 -1.20
N HIS A 63 -17.00 2.89 -1.29
CA HIS A 63 -15.71 2.89 -0.62
C HIS A 63 -15.83 3.43 0.81
N ASN A 64 -14.88 3.01 1.64
CA ASN A 64 -14.75 3.47 3.03
C ASN A 64 -15.99 3.19 3.90
N SER A 65 -16.72 2.09 3.63
CA SER A 65 -17.79 1.60 4.51
C SER A 65 -17.19 1.03 5.81
N ASN A 66 -17.90 1.23 6.91
CA ASN A 66 -17.57 0.61 8.20
C ASN A 66 -18.10 -0.83 8.33
N ASP A 67 -18.96 -1.28 7.39
CA ASP A 67 -19.60 -2.58 7.42
C ASP A 67 -18.72 -3.70 6.85
N VAL A 68 -17.58 -3.34 6.28
CA VAL A 68 -16.61 -4.28 5.70
C VAL A 68 -15.24 -4.13 6.33
N PRO A 69 -14.41 -5.19 6.32
CA PRO A 69 -13.03 -5.11 6.77
C PRO A 69 -12.23 -4.00 6.06
N ARG A 70 -11.27 -3.38 6.76
CA ARG A 70 -10.39 -2.39 6.16
C ARG A 70 -9.56 -3.00 5.02
N CYS A 71 -9.22 -2.18 4.04
CA CYS A 71 -8.48 -2.58 2.83
C CYS A 71 -9.21 -3.62 1.95
N MET A 72 -10.50 -3.83 2.14
CA MET A 72 -11.31 -4.58 1.21
C MET A 72 -11.72 -3.66 0.04
N LEU A 73 -11.17 -3.92 -1.14
CA LEU A 73 -11.43 -3.16 -2.37
C LEU A 73 -12.04 -4.09 -3.41
N PHE A 74 -13.23 -3.74 -3.90
CA PHE A 74 -13.95 -4.52 -4.93
C PHE A 74 -14.13 -6.00 -4.55
N GLY A 75 -14.45 -6.27 -3.28
CA GLY A 75 -14.64 -7.63 -2.77
C GLY A 75 -13.35 -8.42 -2.51
N GLU A 76 -12.18 -7.84 -2.76
CA GLU A 76 -10.88 -8.46 -2.50
C GLU A 76 -10.16 -7.79 -1.33
N GLN A 77 -9.66 -8.60 -0.41
CA GLN A 77 -8.80 -8.11 0.67
C GLN A 77 -7.43 -7.74 0.12
N ARG A 78 -6.99 -6.52 0.36
CA ARG A 78 -5.68 -6.00 -0.04
C ARG A 78 -4.83 -5.67 1.18
N ASP A 79 -3.52 -5.71 1.01
CA ASP A 79 -2.59 -5.24 2.04
C ASP A 79 -2.41 -3.72 1.97
N SER A 80 -2.28 -3.09 3.13
CA SER A 80 -1.80 -1.70 3.21
C SER A 80 -0.31 -1.66 2.97
N LYS A 81 0.15 -0.83 2.03
CA LYS A 81 1.57 -0.68 1.72
C LYS A 81 2.00 0.78 1.77
N VAL A 82 3.16 1.03 2.36
CA VAL A 82 3.78 2.37 2.44
C VAL A 82 5.22 2.26 1.98
N GLY A 83 5.59 3.04 0.97
CA GLY A 83 6.97 3.16 0.48
C GLY A 83 7.66 4.37 1.08
N ILE A 84 8.87 4.19 1.60
CA ILE A 84 9.69 5.21 2.24
C ILE A 84 11.07 5.22 1.58
N VAL A 85 11.62 6.39 1.32
CA VAL A 85 13.01 6.56 0.87
C VAL A 85 13.84 7.11 2.01
N ALA A 86 14.80 6.31 2.48
CA ALA A 86 15.83 6.75 3.40
C ALA A 86 16.96 7.38 2.60
N ASN A 87 17.06 8.71 2.59
CA ASN A 87 18.07 9.48 1.83
C ASN A 87 18.60 10.67 2.62
N GLN A 88 18.86 10.50 3.91
CA GLN A 88 19.52 11.50 4.75
C GLN A 88 20.98 11.61 4.30
N GLU A 89 21.51 12.83 4.14
CA GLU A 89 22.87 13.09 3.62
C GLU A 89 23.13 12.30 2.31
N PRO A 90 22.60 12.74 1.17
CA PRO A 90 22.54 11.93 -0.06
C PRO A 90 23.91 11.44 -0.58
N ASN A 91 24.97 12.19 -0.34
CA ASN A 91 26.33 11.87 -0.85
C ASN A 91 27.17 11.06 0.15
N VAL A 92 26.56 10.55 1.22
CA VAL A 92 27.25 9.80 2.26
C VAL A 92 26.78 8.36 2.26
N ILE A 93 27.72 7.41 2.19
CA ILE A 93 27.42 6.00 2.35
C ILE A 93 27.10 5.73 3.82
N LYS A 94 25.94 5.09 4.07
CA LYS A 94 25.43 4.76 5.41
C LYS A 94 25.18 3.27 5.55
N LEU A 95 25.31 2.79 6.78
CA LEU A 95 24.81 1.48 7.20
C LEU A 95 23.37 1.64 7.69
N LEU A 96 22.51 0.71 7.34
CA LEU A 96 21.17 0.62 7.89
C LEU A 96 21.22 -0.22 9.16
N ASP A 97 20.99 0.42 10.33
CA ASP A 97 21.09 -0.25 11.62
C ASP A 97 19.76 -0.80 12.09
N SER A 98 18.78 0.05 12.29
CA SER A 98 17.47 -0.35 12.82
C SER A 98 16.34 0.52 12.32
N ILE A 99 15.13 0.00 12.44
CA ILE A 99 13.89 0.69 12.12
C ILE A 99 12.97 0.68 13.34
N GLY A 100 12.35 1.81 13.62
CA GLY A 100 11.32 2.00 14.62
C GLY A 100 10.00 2.37 13.94
N ILE A 101 8.92 1.69 14.30
CA ILE A 101 7.59 1.93 13.75
C ILE A 101 6.66 2.31 14.89
N HIS A 102 6.19 3.56 14.89
CA HIS A 102 5.18 4.07 15.79
C HIS A 102 3.80 3.80 15.20
N SER A 103 3.13 2.79 15.70
CA SER A 103 1.85 2.33 15.18
C SER A 103 1.07 1.61 16.28
N ASP A 104 -0.25 1.55 16.12
CA ASP A 104 -1.13 0.75 17.00
C ASP A 104 -1.03 -0.76 16.70
N SER A 105 -0.59 -1.15 15.51
CA SER A 105 -0.40 -2.54 15.09
C SER A 105 1.00 -2.82 14.57
N LYS A 106 1.36 -4.11 14.48
CA LYS A 106 2.63 -4.54 13.89
C LYS A 106 2.60 -4.45 12.37
N TRP A 107 3.62 -3.86 11.81
CA TRP A 107 3.94 -3.89 10.38
C TRP A 107 5.09 -4.85 10.11
N GLU A 108 5.24 -5.28 8.88
CA GLU A 108 6.45 -5.92 8.37
C GLU A 108 7.17 -5.00 7.38
N VAL A 109 8.46 -5.18 7.24
CA VAL A 109 9.20 -4.62 6.12
C VAL A 109 9.21 -5.66 5.01
N GLU A 110 8.33 -5.49 4.03
CA GLU A 110 8.20 -6.40 2.89
C GLU A 110 9.49 -6.43 2.07
N SER A 111 10.09 -5.26 1.88
CA SER A 111 11.35 -5.14 1.16
C SER A 111 12.17 -3.92 1.60
N VAL A 112 13.47 -4.11 1.59
CA VAL A 112 14.48 -3.05 1.63
C VAL A 112 15.36 -3.23 0.41
N THR A 113 15.41 -2.24 -0.46
CA THR A 113 16.23 -2.28 -1.67
C THR A 113 17.19 -1.09 -1.70
N LEU A 114 18.44 -1.38 -1.98
CA LEU A 114 19.47 -0.38 -2.19
C LEU A 114 19.91 -0.41 -3.66
N PRO A 115 20.28 0.76 -4.22
CA PRO A 115 20.66 0.87 -5.62
C PRO A 115 21.91 0.04 -5.94
N VAL A 116 22.09 -0.22 -7.23
CA VAL A 116 23.29 -0.83 -7.78
C VAL A 116 24.48 0.11 -7.58
N THR A 117 25.59 -0.44 -7.12
CA THR A 117 26.87 0.26 -6.97
C THR A 117 28.01 -0.60 -7.53
N ALA A 118 29.21 -0.04 -7.66
CA ALA A 118 30.37 -0.82 -8.10
C ALA A 118 30.67 -2.03 -7.20
N ASN A 119 30.45 -1.88 -5.88
CA ASN A 119 30.65 -2.96 -4.91
C ASN A 119 29.46 -3.96 -4.87
N TYR A 120 28.29 -3.53 -5.31
CA TYR A 120 27.06 -4.32 -5.31
C TYR A 120 26.38 -4.24 -6.69
N PRO A 121 26.91 -4.93 -7.70
CA PRO A 121 26.44 -4.82 -9.08
C PRO A 121 25.00 -5.32 -9.29
N ASN A 122 24.45 -6.06 -8.34
CA ASN A 122 23.06 -6.50 -8.33
C ASN A 122 22.18 -5.69 -7.36
N GLY A 123 22.74 -4.64 -6.72
CA GLY A 123 22.13 -3.96 -5.59
C GLY A 123 22.07 -4.85 -4.35
N GLN A 124 21.45 -4.34 -3.29
CA GLN A 124 21.25 -5.09 -2.05
C GLN A 124 19.75 -5.22 -1.79
N TYR A 125 19.38 -6.31 -1.12
CA TYR A 125 18.00 -6.59 -0.77
C TYR A 125 17.92 -7.20 0.63
N SER A 126 16.89 -6.81 1.38
CA SER A 126 16.56 -7.42 2.65
C SER A 126 15.05 -7.31 2.90
N ARG A 127 14.59 -7.94 3.99
CA ARG A 127 13.23 -7.85 4.50
C ARG A 127 13.25 -8.07 6.01
N ILE A 128 12.20 -7.61 6.72
CA ILE A 128 12.05 -7.85 8.15
C ILE A 128 10.64 -8.38 8.38
N PRO A 129 10.48 -9.68 8.67
CA PRO A 129 9.17 -10.25 8.94
C PRO A 129 8.58 -9.69 10.24
N LYS A 130 7.26 -9.70 10.32
CA LYS A 130 6.45 -9.13 11.40
C LYS A 130 6.87 -9.62 12.80
N GLU A 131 7.29 -10.88 12.90
CA GLU A 131 7.65 -11.55 14.15
C GLU A 131 8.94 -11.00 14.79
N ARG A 132 9.83 -10.41 14.01
CA ARG A 132 11.09 -9.85 14.49
C ARG A 132 10.91 -8.51 15.19
N PHE A 133 9.81 -7.84 14.97
CA PHE A 133 9.54 -6.58 15.65
C PHE A 133 9.19 -6.80 17.12
N LYS A 134 9.92 -6.13 18.00
CA LYS A 134 9.70 -6.12 19.45
C LYS A 134 9.08 -4.78 19.84
N LYS A 135 7.99 -4.82 20.62
CA LYS A 135 7.36 -3.61 21.14
C LYS A 135 8.06 -3.18 22.43
N ARG A 136 8.57 -1.94 22.43
CA ARG A 136 9.15 -1.30 23.61
C ARG A 136 8.64 0.12 23.68
N GLU A 137 8.12 0.55 24.82
CA GLU A 137 7.63 1.93 25.04
C GLU A 137 6.69 2.44 23.95
N GLY A 138 5.82 1.55 23.42
CA GLY A 138 4.88 1.92 22.36
C GLY A 138 5.42 1.82 20.93
N VAL A 139 6.73 1.63 20.74
CA VAL A 139 7.38 1.55 19.43
C VAL A 139 7.72 0.11 19.08
N TYR A 140 7.42 -0.29 17.86
CA TYR A 140 7.86 -1.56 17.29
C TYR A 140 9.23 -1.39 16.65
N THR A 141 10.26 -2.02 17.23
CA THR A 141 11.66 -1.90 16.77
C THR A 141 12.21 -3.21 16.26
N SER A 142 13.06 -3.13 15.24
CA SER A 142 13.84 -4.25 14.72
C SER A 142 15.15 -3.75 14.11
N GLU A 143 16.20 -4.56 14.18
CA GLU A 143 17.41 -4.35 13.39
C GLU A 143 17.16 -4.74 11.93
N PHE A 144 17.79 -4.05 10.98
CA PHE A 144 17.81 -4.48 9.60
C PHE A 144 18.55 -5.80 9.47
N LEU A 145 17.96 -6.73 8.72
CA LEU A 145 18.64 -7.97 8.38
C LEU A 145 19.69 -7.71 7.31
N ARG A 146 20.65 -8.63 7.22
CA ARG A 146 21.75 -8.56 6.26
C ARG A 146 21.28 -8.70 4.82
N ASN A 147 22.14 -8.33 3.89
CA ASN A 147 21.89 -8.49 2.46
C ASN A 147 21.59 -9.96 2.13
N MET A 148 20.45 -10.19 1.50
CA MET A 148 19.97 -11.51 1.09
C MET A 148 20.28 -11.84 -0.37
N LYS A 149 20.78 -10.86 -1.15
CA LYS A 149 21.21 -11.07 -2.52
C LYS A 149 22.64 -11.61 -2.59
N THR A 150 22.85 -12.54 -3.48
CA THR A 150 24.19 -12.97 -3.89
C THR A 150 24.62 -12.28 -5.17
N THR A 151 25.86 -12.51 -5.61
CA THR A 151 26.37 -12.04 -6.89
C THR A 151 25.54 -12.48 -8.11
N SER A 152 24.81 -13.61 -7.99
CA SER A 152 23.89 -14.11 -9.02
C SER A 152 22.49 -13.53 -8.96
N ALA A 153 22.26 -12.50 -8.18
CA ALA A 153 20.96 -11.90 -7.91
C ALA A 153 19.91 -12.84 -7.25
N THR A 154 20.32 -14.03 -6.82
CA THR A 154 19.47 -14.97 -6.11
C THR A 154 19.33 -14.56 -4.65
N ILE A 155 18.12 -14.57 -4.15
CA ILE A 155 17.83 -14.24 -2.73
C ILE A 155 18.00 -15.51 -1.89
N LYS A 156 18.87 -15.46 -0.89
CA LYS A 156 19.12 -16.57 0.04
C LYS A 156 18.66 -16.21 1.46
N PRO A 157 17.67 -16.89 2.02
CA PRO A 157 17.17 -16.59 3.37
C PRO A 157 18.23 -16.74 4.47
N ILE A 158 19.19 -17.64 4.33
CA ILE A 158 20.24 -17.85 5.33
C ILE A 158 21.19 -16.64 5.45
N GLU A 159 21.31 -15.84 4.41
CA GLU A 159 22.13 -14.64 4.41
C GLU A 159 21.51 -13.49 5.21
N ALA A 160 20.25 -13.62 5.62
CA ALA A 160 19.61 -12.68 6.53
C ALA A 160 20.39 -12.48 7.86
N ILE A 161 21.16 -13.47 8.25
CA ILE A 161 21.97 -13.43 9.49
C ILE A 161 23.47 -13.35 9.17
N LYS A 162 23.93 -14.04 8.11
CA LYS A 162 25.35 -14.19 7.77
C LYS A 162 25.82 -13.30 6.63
N GLY A 163 24.89 -12.66 5.90
CA GLY A 163 25.22 -11.77 4.79
C GLY A 163 25.91 -10.47 5.22
N GLU A 164 26.26 -9.65 4.25
CA GLU A 164 26.83 -8.33 4.47
C GLU A 164 25.80 -7.34 5.00
N ALA A 165 26.28 -6.33 5.73
CA ALA A 165 25.41 -5.24 6.18
C ALA A 165 24.86 -4.46 4.99
N LEU A 166 23.64 -3.98 5.09
CA LEU A 166 23.04 -3.08 4.10
C LEU A 166 23.78 -1.74 4.12
N ARG A 167 24.35 -1.35 2.99
CA ARG A 167 25.20 -0.17 2.89
C ARG A 167 24.94 0.57 1.58
N GLY A 168 24.59 1.84 1.67
CA GLY A 168 24.36 2.69 0.49
C GLY A 168 24.10 4.14 0.83
N GLU A 169 23.99 4.96 -0.18
CA GLU A 169 23.63 6.38 -0.05
C GLU A 169 22.14 6.55 0.24
N SER A 170 21.32 5.68 -0.34
CA SER A 170 19.88 5.68 -0.15
C SER A 170 19.34 4.25 -0.08
N ALA A 171 18.15 4.09 0.50
CA ALA A 171 17.40 2.83 0.54
C ALA A 171 15.92 3.10 0.30
N TYR A 172 15.28 2.25 -0.49
CA TYR A 172 13.83 2.19 -0.60
C TYR A 172 13.31 1.09 0.33
N ILE A 173 12.40 1.45 1.22
CA ILE A 173 11.83 0.57 2.23
C ILE A 173 10.32 0.50 2.01
N GLN A 174 9.81 -0.70 1.81
CA GLN A 174 8.38 -0.93 1.66
C GLN A 174 7.83 -1.63 2.91
N LEU A 175 6.96 -0.92 3.61
CA LEU A 175 6.21 -1.46 4.73
C LEU A 175 4.93 -2.10 4.23
N LYS A 176 4.48 -3.13 4.93
CA LYS A 176 3.24 -3.84 4.64
C LYS A 176 2.48 -4.17 5.92
N ASN A 177 1.16 -4.03 5.87
CA ASN A 177 0.25 -4.44 6.92
C ASN A 177 -0.96 -5.15 6.30
N SER A 178 -1.27 -6.33 6.79
CA SER A 178 -2.38 -7.18 6.33
C SER A 178 -3.54 -7.23 7.35
N GLU A 179 -3.56 -6.31 8.33
CA GLU A 179 -4.65 -6.26 9.30
C GLU A 179 -5.95 -5.78 8.62
N THR A 180 -7.05 -6.41 9.01
CA THR A 180 -8.39 -6.11 8.50
C THR A 180 -9.13 -5.08 9.35
N SER A 181 -8.60 -4.73 10.51
CA SER A 181 -9.08 -3.67 11.38
C SER A 181 -8.46 -2.32 11.01
N GLU A 182 -9.02 -1.24 11.53
CA GLU A 182 -8.39 0.08 11.41
C GLU A 182 -7.01 0.07 12.07
N THR A 183 -6.01 0.52 11.34
CA THR A 183 -4.64 0.64 11.81
C THR A 183 -4.09 2.03 11.53
N LYS A 184 -3.30 2.58 12.47
CA LYS A 184 -2.70 3.91 12.38
C LYS A 184 -1.19 3.79 12.41
N LEU A 185 -0.54 4.30 11.37
CA LEU A 185 0.90 4.47 11.30
C LEU A 185 1.21 5.95 11.58
N PHE A 186 1.90 6.24 12.68
CA PHE A 186 2.17 7.61 13.11
C PHE A 186 3.52 8.12 12.63
N LEU A 187 4.56 7.28 12.78
CA LEU A 187 5.93 7.67 12.46
C LEU A 187 6.76 6.42 12.14
N VAL A 188 7.75 6.59 11.29
CA VAL A 188 8.78 5.60 11.01
C VAL A 188 10.15 6.24 11.20
N ASP A 189 10.91 5.72 12.14
CA ASP A 189 12.29 6.12 12.43
C ASP A 189 13.24 5.14 11.76
N ILE A 190 14.27 5.65 11.10
CA ILE A 190 15.32 4.85 10.48
C ILE A 190 16.67 5.30 11.06
N ASN A 191 17.32 4.42 11.79
CA ASN A 191 18.63 4.68 12.33
C ASN A 191 19.72 4.26 11.35
N LEU A 192 20.58 5.20 11.05
CA LEU A 192 21.64 5.08 10.06
C LEU A 192 22.97 5.48 10.70
N THR A 193 24.04 4.74 10.40
CA THR A 193 25.41 5.09 10.81
C THR A 193 26.25 5.38 9.57
N LYS A 194 27.06 6.45 9.61
CA LYS A 194 28.00 6.76 8.52
C LYS A 194 28.99 5.61 8.36
N SER A 195 29.08 5.10 7.15
CA SER A 195 30.09 4.11 6.81
C SER A 195 31.46 4.78 6.64
N ARG A 196 32.44 4.28 7.34
CA ARG A 196 33.84 4.66 7.15
C ARG A 196 34.47 3.90 6.01
#